data_076cf1045f57144c8ad65e312ac32a58
#
_entry.id   076cf1045f57144c8ad65e312ac32a58
#
_cell.length_a   1.000
_cell.length_b   1.000
_cell.length_c   1.000
_cell.angle_alpha   90.00
_cell.angle_beta   90.00
_cell.angle_gamma   90.00
#
_symmetry.space_group_name_H-M   'P 1'
#
loop_
_entity.id
_entity.type
_entity.pdbx_description
1 polymer ?
#
loop_
_entity_poly.entity_id
_entity_poly.type
_entity_poly.pdbx_seq_one_letter_code
_entity_poly.pdbx_strand_id
1 'polypeptide(L)'
;MIILYSVKSVKDLQSLNPFIVVGCGGGGEKFSNLEGVETVGFIDDDEKKQGKLFCGCKVSSTLEESLEDSDAKSIAIMIPIGAEGPALKYAVQAIDAGLNVVCSFRSLSVSDNPSLVKFAESKNVEIKEISPRLDVVRKFAGIAPEKSCEVLPKIFYKPKAKVVFVGGTSQECGKRTTTKALGVEAKKRGLTSAIISTDEMGIEEPTDFNFRAGSLSAMDVPSAILSAIKYVEETKNPDIIFIEGQSSLTEKGNPNPRGLSASILIGAAPDAVIVAHRPNHPYRNPRGIPDEIKAIEAVEPTKVVGISINLKNSELEDLDECYFEHTYDLPTQDVYNNGASKLLDAILDYLGDD
;
A
#
# COMPACT_ATOMS: atom_id res chain seq x y z
N MET A 1 -2.30 22.93 -11.08
CA MET A 1 -1.91 22.10 -12.24
C MET A 1 -1.55 20.65 -11.87
N ILE A 2 -1.19 20.33 -10.63
CA ILE A 2 -0.82 18.95 -10.17
C ILE A 2 -2.03 17.99 -10.05
N ILE A 3 -3.27 18.48 -10.08
CA ILE A 3 -4.48 17.68 -9.80
C ILE A 3 -4.95 16.84 -11.00
N LEU A 4 -4.54 17.16 -12.21
CA LEU A 4 -5.01 16.52 -13.45
C LEU A 4 -4.37 15.16 -13.73
N TYR A 5 -3.21 14.86 -13.14
CA TYR A 5 -2.39 13.69 -13.49
C TYR A 5 -2.34 12.61 -12.41
N SER A 6 -3.09 12.72 -11.31
CA SER A 6 -3.02 11.72 -10.24
C SER A 6 -4.24 10.80 -10.20
N VAL A 7 -4.00 9.50 -10.16
CA VAL A 7 -4.99 8.47 -9.86
C VAL A 7 -5.24 8.46 -8.35
N LYS A 8 -6.47 8.73 -7.94
CA LYS A 8 -6.88 8.80 -6.53
C LYS A 8 -7.72 7.60 -6.09
N SER A 9 -8.32 6.91 -7.05
CA SER A 9 -9.16 5.74 -6.83
C SER A 9 -9.10 4.80 -8.03
N VAL A 10 -9.53 3.57 -7.85
CA VAL A 10 -9.66 2.61 -8.97
C VAL A 10 -10.63 3.11 -10.03
N LYS A 11 -11.64 3.90 -9.67
CA LYS A 11 -12.57 4.50 -10.64
C LYS A 11 -11.87 5.39 -11.68
N ASP A 12 -10.78 6.05 -11.29
CA ASP A 12 -9.98 6.88 -12.20
C ASP A 12 -9.24 6.05 -13.25
N LEU A 13 -9.07 4.73 -13.02
CA LEU A 13 -8.46 3.78 -13.95
C LEU A 13 -9.49 3.16 -14.91
N GLN A 14 -10.73 3.03 -14.51
CA GLN A 14 -11.77 2.33 -15.28
C GLN A 14 -11.99 2.96 -16.66
N SER A 15 -11.89 4.28 -16.77
CA SER A 15 -12.02 5.00 -18.06
C SER A 15 -10.86 4.74 -19.01
N LEU A 16 -9.75 4.20 -18.51
CA LEU A 16 -8.51 3.93 -19.25
C LEU A 16 -8.36 2.46 -19.69
N ASN A 17 -9.31 1.59 -19.28
CA ASN A 17 -9.31 0.17 -19.70
C ASN A 17 -9.42 0.00 -21.23
N PRO A 18 -8.87 -1.08 -21.79
CA PRO A 18 -8.00 -2.11 -21.19
C PRO A 18 -6.52 -1.72 -21.14
N PHE A 19 -5.74 -2.41 -20.28
CA PHE A 19 -4.33 -2.12 -20.05
C PHE A 19 -3.39 -3.22 -20.53
N ILE A 20 -2.24 -2.83 -21.08
CA ILE A 20 -1.01 -3.63 -21.08
C ILE A 20 -0.20 -3.21 -19.85
N VAL A 21 0.31 -4.17 -19.07
CA VAL A 21 1.08 -3.90 -17.87
C VAL A 21 2.56 -4.21 -18.10
N VAL A 22 3.43 -3.24 -17.83
CA VAL A 22 4.89 -3.41 -17.87
C VAL A 22 5.41 -3.81 -16.50
N GLY A 23 6.01 -4.98 -16.41
CA GLY A 23 6.58 -5.57 -15.22
C GLY A 23 5.74 -6.71 -14.63
N CYS A 24 6.23 -7.94 -14.79
CA CYS A 24 5.66 -9.17 -14.21
C CYS A 24 6.25 -9.45 -12.82
N GLY A 25 6.05 -8.53 -11.91
CA GLY A 25 6.43 -8.60 -10.51
C GLY A 25 5.26 -8.25 -9.59
N GLY A 26 5.50 -8.13 -8.28
CA GLY A 26 4.45 -7.83 -7.31
C GLY A 26 3.68 -6.53 -7.56
N GLY A 27 4.29 -5.53 -8.22
CA GLY A 27 3.59 -4.30 -8.64
C GLY A 27 2.59 -4.56 -9.77
N GLY A 28 3.01 -5.28 -10.80
CA GLY A 28 2.15 -5.63 -11.94
C GLY A 28 1.03 -6.59 -11.53
N GLU A 29 1.31 -7.58 -10.69
CA GLU A 29 0.30 -8.49 -10.12
C GLU A 29 -0.77 -7.71 -9.34
N LYS A 30 -0.34 -6.80 -8.45
CA LYS A 30 -1.28 -5.99 -7.66
C LYS A 30 -2.14 -5.08 -8.54
N PHE A 31 -1.54 -4.44 -9.55
CA PHE A 31 -2.28 -3.58 -10.47
C PHE A 31 -3.32 -4.38 -11.28
N SER A 32 -2.92 -5.52 -11.83
CA SER A 32 -3.81 -6.39 -12.62
C SER A 32 -4.98 -6.96 -11.81
N ASN A 33 -4.81 -7.13 -10.50
CA ASN A 33 -5.83 -7.66 -9.59
C ASN A 33 -6.73 -6.56 -8.97
N LEU A 34 -6.57 -5.29 -9.34
CA LEU A 34 -7.47 -4.22 -8.87
C LEU A 34 -8.88 -4.44 -9.43
N GLU A 35 -9.89 -4.39 -8.59
CA GLU A 35 -11.27 -4.56 -9.01
C GLU A 35 -11.69 -3.49 -10.03
N GLY A 36 -12.14 -3.93 -11.21
CA GLY A 36 -12.54 -3.03 -12.30
C GLY A 36 -11.39 -2.57 -13.20
N VAL A 37 -10.17 -3.07 -13.01
CA VAL A 37 -9.07 -2.96 -13.97
C VAL A 37 -9.09 -4.17 -14.89
N GLU A 38 -9.02 -3.93 -16.18
CA GLU A 38 -8.94 -4.95 -17.23
C GLU A 38 -7.53 -4.98 -17.80
N THR A 39 -6.83 -6.09 -17.58
CA THR A 39 -5.49 -6.32 -18.13
C THR A 39 -5.57 -7.31 -19.29
N VAL A 40 -5.03 -6.92 -20.44
CA VAL A 40 -5.07 -7.73 -21.69
C VAL A 40 -3.70 -8.26 -22.10
N GLY A 41 -2.62 -7.80 -21.47
CA GLY A 41 -1.26 -8.27 -21.78
C GLY A 41 -0.25 -7.78 -20.74
N PHE A 42 0.91 -8.43 -20.75
CA PHE A 42 2.08 -8.03 -19.96
C PHE A 42 3.31 -7.87 -20.83
N ILE A 43 4.22 -7.01 -20.38
CA ILE A 43 5.56 -6.86 -20.96
C ILE A 43 6.58 -7.02 -19.83
N ASP A 44 7.63 -7.83 -20.08
CA ASP A 44 8.75 -7.95 -19.14
C ASP A 44 10.06 -8.20 -19.91
N ASP A 45 11.13 -7.51 -19.55
CA ASP A 45 12.44 -7.63 -20.18
C ASP A 45 13.15 -8.97 -19.82
N ASP A 46 12.66 -9.71 -18.81
CA ASP A 46 13.19 -11.02 -18.42
C ASP A 46 12.75 -12.10 -19.43
N GLU A 47 13.67 -12.56 -20.25
CA GLU A 47 13.45 -13.62 -21.25
C GLU A 47 12.82 -14.89 -20.66
N LYS A 48 13.05 -15.17 -19.37
CA LYS A 48 12.48 -16.35 -18.69
C LYS A 48 10.97 -16.27 -18.49
N LYS A 49 10.42 -15.07 -18.54
CA LYS A 49 8.99 -14.81 -18.38
C LYS A 49 8.26 -14.68 -19.71
N GLN A 50 8.98 -14.25 -20.76
CA GLN A 50 8.42 -14.03 -22.09
C GLN A 50 7.79 -15.30 -22.66
N GLY A 51 6.69 -15.14 -23.39
CA GLY A 51 5.90 -16.22 -23.96
C GLY A 51 5.06 -17.02 -22.96
N LYS A 52 5.18 -16.77 -21.66
CA LYS A 52 4.40 -17.44 -20.60
C LYS A 52 3.16 -16.62 -20.24
N LEU A 53 2.29 -17.21 -19.44
CA LEU A 53 1.15 -16.51 -18.84
C LEU A 53 1.55 -15.94 -17.47
N PHE A 54 1.13 -14.70 -17.22
CA PHE A 54 1.19 -14.05 -15.92
C PHE A 54 -0.16 -13.40 -15.63
N CYS A 55 -0.76 -13.68 -14.48
CA CYS A 55 -2.13 -13.27 -14.15
C CYS A 55 -3.16 -13.60 -15.26
N GLY A 56 -2.98 -14.72 -15.95
CA GLY A 56 -3.86 -15.15 -17.04
C GLY A 56 -3.61 -14.50 -18.42
N CYS A 57 -2.71 -13.54 -18.53
CA CYS A 57 -2.39 -12.84 -19.77
C CYS A 57 -0.99 -13.23 -20.30
N LYS A 58 -0.79 -13.19 -21.64
CA LYS A 58 0.50 -13.43 -22.28
C LYS A 58 1.52 -12.36 -21.88
N VAL A 59 2.77 -12.78 -21.67
CA VAL A 59 3.91 -11.88 -21.46
C VAL A 59 4.66 -11.72 -22.77
N SER A 60 4.66 -10.52 -23.32
CA SER A 60 5.38 -10.14 -24.53
C SER A 60 6.76 -9.58 -24.23
N SER A 61 7.65 -9.55 -25.21
CA SER A 61 8.98 -8.97 -25.12
C SER A 61 9.00 -7.47 -25.43
N THR A 62 8.03 -6.99 -26.23
CA THR A 62 7.93 -5.59 -26.65
C THR A 62 6.50 -5.09 -26.62
N LEU A 63 6.35 -3.76 -26.69
CA LEU A 63 5.05 -3.12 -26.77
C LEU A 63 4.35 -3.47 -28.08
N GLU A 64 5.08 -3.48 -29.18
CA GLU A 64 4.56 -3.80 -30.50
C GLU A 64 3.96 -5.22 -30.54
N GLU A 65 4.69 -6.23 -30.03
CA GLU A 65 4.19 -7.60 -29.92
C GLU A 65 2.90 -7.66 -29.07
N SER A 66 2.86 -6.93 -27.96
CA SER A 66 1.69 -6.95 -27.08
C SER A 66 0.47 -6.26 -27.70
N LEU A 67 0.67 -5.29 -28.59
CA LEU A 67 -0.40 -4.58 -29.29
C LEU A 67 -0.98 -5.40 -30.46
N GLU A 68 -0.20 -6.29 -31.09
CA GLU A 68 -0.70 -7.15 -32.15
C GLU A 68 -1.82 -8.08 -31.67
N ASP A 69 -1.76 -8.50 -30.42
CA ASP A 69 -2.68 -9.45 -29.81
C ASP A 69 -3.74 -8.80 -28.89
N SER A 70 -3.83 -7.45 -28.84
CA SER A 70 -4.71 -6.78 -27.86
C SER A 70 -5.34 -5.49 -28.39
N ASP A 71 -6.47 -5.11 -27.81
CA ASP A 71 -7.16 -3.85 -28.03
C ASP A 71 -6.88 -2.82 -26.92
N ALA A 72 -5.69 -2.88 -26.33
CA ALA A 72 -5.27 -2.01 -25.23
C ALA A 72 -5.43 -0.53 -25.58
N LYS A 73 -5.95 0.24 -24.65
CA LYS A 73 -6.05 1.71 -24.73
C LYS A 73 -5.00 2.41 -23.90
N SER A 74 -4.41 1.67 -22.97
CA SER A 74 -3.49 2.23 -22.00
C SER A 74 -2.36 1.25 -21.67
N ILE A 75 -1.26 1.81 -21.21
CA ILE A 75 -0.16 1.06 -20.60
C ILE A 75 -0.04 1.43 -19.11
N ALA A 76 0.20 0.42 -18.27
CA ALA A 76 0.49 0.61 -16.86
C ALA A 76 1.94 0.22 -16.55
N ILE A 77 2.79 1.16 -16.14
CA ILE A 77 4.21 0.95 -15.89
C ILE A 77 4.41 0.66 -14.40
N MET A 78 4.61 -0.62 -14.04
CA MET A 78 4.67 -1.14 -12.66
C MET A 78 6.01 -1.80 -12.35
N ILE A 79 7.10 -1.21 -12.81
CA ILE A 79 8.48 -1.70 -12.61
C ILE A 79 9.11 -1.12 -11.34
N PRO A 80 10.20 -1.74 -10.81
CA PRO A 80 10.76 -1.35 -9.51
C PRO A 80 11.46 0.01 -9.51
N ILE A 81 11.72 0.54 -8.31
CA ILE A 81 12.54 1.74 -8.08
C ILE A 81 13.93 1.54 -8.71
N GLY A 82 14.47 2.61 -9.32
CA GLY A 82 15.78 2.59 -9.97
C GLY A 82 15.76 2.17 -11.43
N ALA A 83 14.58 1.84 -11.96
CA ALA A 83 14.37 1.52 -13.38
C ALA A 83 13.76 2.70 -14.18
N GLU A 84 14.14 3.95 -13.83
CA GLU A 84 13.58 5.15 -14.47
C GLU A 84 13.83 5.21 -15.98
N GLY A 85 15.02 4.78 -16.43
CA GLY A 85 15.33 4.71 -17.87
C GLY A 85 14.40 3.81 -18.66
N PRO A 86 14.23 2.54 -18.27
CA PRO A 86 13.23 1.65 -18.83
C PRO A 86 11.79 2.19 -18.73
N ALA A 87 11.41 2.77 -17.59
CA ALA A 87 10.08 3.35 -17.42
C ALA A 87 9.81 4.47 -18.42
N LEU A 88 10.76 5.40 -18.57
CA LEU A 88 10.68 6.50 -19.54
C LEU A 88 10.60 5.99 -20.97
N LYS A 89 11.40 4.96 -21.32
CA LYS A 89 11.36 4.31 -22.64
C LYS A 89 9.96 3.80 -22.96
N TYR A 90 9.36 3.01 -22.09
CA TYR A 90 8.01 2.48 -22.28
C TYR A 90 6.94 3.57 -22.33
N ALA A 91 7.06 4.62 -21.49
CA ALA A 91 6.14 5.76 -21.53
C ALA A 91 6.20 6.49 -22.90
N VAL A 92 7.39 6.74 -23.43
CA VAL A 92 7.57 7.38 -24.75
C VAL A 92 7.01 6.52 -25.86
N GLN A 93 7.30 5.22 -25.87
CA GLN A 93 6.78 4.28 -26.86
C GLN A 93 5.24 4.23 -26.83
N ALA A 94 4.64 4.15 -25.65
CA ALA A 94 3.20 4.13 -25.47
C ALA A 94 2.53 5.42 -25.98
N ILE A 95 3.06 6.57 -25.60
CA ILE A 95 2.55 7.88 -26.06
C ILE A 95 2.65 7.98 -27.59
N ASP A 96 3.76 7.53 -28.19
CA ASP A 96 3.92 7.55 -29.64
C ASP A 96 2.94 6.62 -30.35
N ALA A 97 2.61 5.49 -29.74
CA ALA A 97 1.58 4.56 -30.21
C ALA A 97 0.14 5.03 -29.95
N GLY A 98 -0.06 6.19 -29.32
CA GLY A 98 -1.39 6.71 -29.03
C GLY A 98 -2.08 6.11 -27.80
N LEU A 99 -1.32 5.47 -26.90
CA LEU A 99 -1.83 4.88 -25.67
C LEU A 99 -1.73 5.87 -24.49
N ASN A 100 -2.73 5.82 -23.63
CA ASN A 100 -2.62 6.48 -22.34
C ASN A 100 -1.59 5.80 -21.46
N VAL A 101 -0.96 6.55 -20.56
CA VAL A 101 0.08 6.05 -19.67
C VAL A 101 -0.35 6.20 -18.22
N VAL A 102 -0.31 5.10 -17.47
CA VAL A 102 -0.41 5.11 -16.01
C VAL A 102 0.92 4.62 -15.45
N CYS A 103 1.54 5.38 -14.59
CA CYS A 103 2.80 4.99 -13.95
C CYS A 103 2.66 4.96 -12.42
N SER A 104 3.43 4.06 -11.81
CA SER A 104 3.71 4.16 -10.40
C SER A 104 4.76 5.24 -10.18
N PHE A 105 4.57 6.08 -9.18
CA PHE A 105 5.58 7.07 -8.75
C PHE A 105 6.97 6.43 -8.52
N ARG A 106 7.02 5.16 -8.17
CA ARG A 106 8.29 4.42 -8.00
C ARG A 106 9.04 4.21 -9.29
N SER A 107 8.30 4.09 -10.39
CA SER A 107 8.87 3.82 -11.70
C SER A 107 9.20 5.10 -12.44
N LEU A 108 8.30 6.08 -12.39
CA LEU A 108 8.39 7.31 -13.15
C LEU A 108 7.55 8.40 -12.47
N SER A 109 8.18 9.48 -12.04
CA SER A 109 7.49 10.66 -11.55
C SER A 109 7.08 11.56 -12.72
N VAL A 110 5.79 11.77 -12.88
CA VAL A 110 5.24 12.66 -13.92
C VAL A 110 5.61 14.11 -13.64
N SER A 111 5.61 14.52 -12.37
CA SER A 111 5.97 15.90 -11.98
C SER A 111 7.43 16.26 -12.33
N ASP A 112 8.33 15.29 -12.32
CA ASP A 112 9.74 15.48 -12.62
C ASP A 112 10.04 15.39 -14.11
N ASN A 113 9.05 15.04 -14.93
CA ASN A 113 9.18 14.86 -16.37
C ASN A 113 8.18 15.74 -17.18
N PRO A 114 8.29 17.09 -17.11
CA PRO A 114 7.34 17.99 -17.79
C PRO A 114 7.39 17.86 -19.32
N SER A 115 8.50 17.42 -19.89
CA SER A 115 8.60 17.16 -21.33
C SER A 115 7.76 15.97 -21.77
N LEU A 116 7.65 14.94 -20.93
CA LEU A 116 6.80 13.79 -21.17
C LEU A 116 5.32 14.16 -21.17
N VAL A 117 4.92 15.04 -20.25
CA VAL A 117 3.55 15.57 -20.18
C VAL A 117 3.21 16.33 -21.47
N LYS A 118 4.09 17.24 -21.92
CA LYS A 118 3.89 17.97 -23.19
C LYS A 118 3.83 17.04 -24.40
N PHE A 119 4.62 15.95 -24.38
CA PHE A 119 4.57 14.96 -25.44
C PHE A 119 3.23 14.22 -25.46
N ALA A 120 2.72 13.79 -24.32
CA ALA A 120 1.39 13.17 -24.19
C ALA A 120 0.28 14.13 -24.67
N GLU A 121 0.30 15.39 -24.26
CA GLU A 121 -0.63 16.42 -24.72
C GLU A 121 -0.58 16.57 -26.23
N SER A 122 0.62 16.56 -26.86
CA SER A 122 0.77 16.69 -28.32
C SER A 122 0.18 15.51 -29.10
N LYS A 123 0.08 14.35 -28.47
CA LYS A 123 -0.50 13.12 -29.04
C LYS A 123 -1.97 12.90 -28.62
N ASN A 124 -2.52 13.81 -27.82
CA ASN A 124 -3.89 13.73 -27.29
C ASN A 124 -4.15 12.45 -26.47
N VAL A 125 -3.15 12.03 -25.69
CA VAL A 125 -3.24 10.91 -24.74
C VAL A 125 -3.04 11.39 -23.30
N GLU A 126 -3.61 10.65 -22.35
CA GLU A 126 -3.48 10.98 -20.94
C GLU A 126 -2.23 10.33 -20.33
N ILE A 127 -1.54 11.06 -19.48
CA ILE A 127 -0.52 10.51 -18.60
C ILE A 127 -0.94 10.72 -17.16
N LYS A 128 -1.02 9.65 -16.37
CA LYS A 128 -1.45 9.68 -14.98
C LYS A 128 -0.47 8.94 -14.08
N GLU A 129 -0.29 9.46 -12.89
CA GLU A 129 0.54 8.85 -11.84
C GLU A 129 -0.37 8.32 -10.74
N ILE A 130 -0.17 7.08 -10.32
CA ILE A 130 -0.73 6.59 -9.07
C ILE A 130 -0.01 7.32 -7.94
N SER A 131 -0.57 8.45 -7.57
CA SER A 131 0.02 9.38 -6.63
C SER A 131 -0.84 9.52 -5.39
N PRO A 132 -0.23 9.45 -4.22
CA PRO A 132 -0.94 9.64 -2.97
C PRO A 132 -1.42 11.09 -2.81
N ARG A 133 -2.45 11.27 -1.98
CA ARG A 133 -3.01 12.58 -1.61
C ARG A 133 -2.06 13.42 -0.75
N LEU A 134 -0.81 13.59 -1.18
CA LEU A 134 0.20 14.37 -0.46
C LEU A 134 -0.19 15.84 -0.31
N ASP A 135 -0.93 16.39 -1.26
CA ASP A 135 -1.49 17.74 -1.20
C ASP A 135 -2.41 17.92 0.00
N VAL A 136 -3.31 16.95 0.25
CA VAL A 136 -4.22 16.96 1.40
C VAL A 136 -3.44 16.82 2.70
N VAL A 137 -2.55 15.83 2.77
CA VAL A 137 -1.73 15.58 3.96
C VAL A 137 -0.86 16.77 4.28
N ARG A 138 -0.19 17.36 3.30
CA ARG A 138 0.63 18.56 3.48
C ARG A 138 -0.18 19.75 3.95
N LYS A 139 -1.36 19.96 3.37
CA LYS A 139 -2.27 21.04 3.76
C LYS A 139 -2.71 20.92 5.22
N PHE A 140 -3.13 19.73 5.65
CA PHE A 140 -3.55 19.50 7.04
C PHE A 140 -2.37 19.53 8.02
N ALA A 141 -1.22 19.01 7.62
CA ALA A 141 -0.01 19.05 8.43
C ALA A 141 0.65 20.44 8.48
N GLY A 142 0.20 21.39 7.67
CA GLY A 142 0.86 22.68 7.53
C GLY A 142 2.25 22.58 6.89
N ILE A 143 2.53 21.50 6.16
CA ILE A 143 3.80 21.27 5.47
C ILE A 143 3.77 22.03 4.14
N ALA A 144 4.56 23.08 4.05
CA ALA A 144 4.74 23.78 2.78
C ALA A 144 5.55 22.92 1.81
N PRO A 145 5.16 22.80 0.53
CA PRO A 145 5.89 21.99 -0.46
C PRO A 145 7.37 22.37 -0.59
N GLU A 146 7.69 23.63 -0.36
CA GLU A 146 9.03 24.23 -0.56
C GLU A 146 9.88 24.28 0.74
N LYS A 147 9.29 23.93 1.90
CA LYS A 147 9.94 24.10 3.21
C LYS A 147 9.83 22.88 4.11
N SER A 148 9.60 21.70 3.56
CA SER A 148 9.38 20.46 4.34
C SER A 148 10.58 20.09 5.26
N CYS A 149 11.75 20.62 5.00
CA CYS A 149 12.95 20.35 5.78
C CYS A 149 13.25 21.38 6.88
N GLU A 150 12.59 22.54 6.90
CA GLU A 150 12.98 23.64 7.80
C GLU A 150 12.11 23.75 9.07
N VAL A 151 10.87 23.28 9.03
CA VAL A 151 9.95 23.41 10.17
C VAL A 151 9.12 22.15 10.33
N LEU A 152 9.33 21.45 11.43
CA LEU A 152 8.43 20.37 11.84
C LEU A 152 7.04 20.96 12.13
N PRO A 153 6.00 20.53 11.42
CA PRO A 153 4.65 21.00 11.72
C PRO A 153 4.25 20.56 13.12
N LYS A 154 3.82 21.51 13.93
CA LYS A 154 3.30 21.24 15.27
C LYS A 154 1.81 20.93 15.15
N ILE A 155 1.46 19.67 14.96
CA ILE A 155 0.08 19.22 15.01
C ILE A 155 -0.16 18.69 16.40
N PHE A 156 -1.02 19.38 17.14
CA PHE A 156 -1.56 18.91 18.41
C PHE A 156 -2.99 18.45 18.16
N TYR A 157 -3.17 17.16 17.94
CA TYR A 157 -4.47 16.57 17.70
C TYR A 157 -4.57 15.25 18.46
N LYS A 158 -5.63 15.09 19.25
CA LYS A 158 -5.95 13.83 19.92
C LYS A 158 -7.17 13.24 19.21
N PRO A 159 -7.03 12.08 18.58
CA PRO A 159 -8.15 11.36 17.99
C PRO A 159 -9.26 11.10 19.01
N LYS A 160 -10.51 11.12 18.55
CA LYS A 160 -11.69 10.66 19.32
C LYS A 160 -11.96 9.19 19.04
N ALA A 161 -11.77 8.79 17.79
CA ALA A 161 -11.87 7.40 17.37
C ALA A 161 -10.74 6.56 17.97
N LYS A 162 -11.00 5.30 18.24
CA LYS A 162 -9.95 4.33 18.59
C LYS A 162 -9.06 4.08 17.38
N VAL A 163 -7.75 4.10 17.57
CA VAL A 163 -6.77 3.92 16.50
C VAL A 163 -6.11 2.55 16.65
N VAL A 164 -6.19 1.73 15.61
CA VAL A 164 -5.55 0.42 15.54
C VAL A 164 -4.51 0.40 14.43
N PHE A 165 -3.28 0.05 14.77
CA PHE A 165 -2.19 -0.06 13.82
C PHE A 165 -1.98 -1.52 13.42
N VAL A 166 -1.82 -1.78 12.14
CA VAL A 166 -1.46 -3.10 11.62
C VAL A 166 0.02 -3.09 11.23
N GLY A 167 0.87 -3.48 12.18
CA GLY A 167 2.30 -3.67 11.98
C GLY A 167 2.62 -5.01 11.31
N GLY A 168 3.89 -5.33 11.14
CA GLY A 168 4.26 -6.63 10.60
C GLY A 168 5.74 -6.91 10.62
N THR A 169 6.10 -8.19 10.58
CA THR A 169 7.47 -8.69 10.72
C THR A 169 8.33 -8.47 9.48
N SER A 170 7.73 -8.14 8.32
CA SER A 170 8.43 -7.88 7.06
C SER A 170 7.56 -7.11 6.07
N GLN A 171 8.11 -6.75 4.91
CA GLN A 171 7.28 -6.40 3.76
C GLN A 171 6.51 -7.62 3.27
N GLU A 172 5.34 -7.39 2.63
CA GLU A 172 4.51 -8.44 2.00
C GLU A 172 4.05 -9.57 2.94
N CYS A 173 4.00 -9.31 4.24
CA CYS A 173 3.52 -10.29 5.23
C CYS A 173 1.99 -10.28 5.45
N GLY A 174 1.23 -9.38 4.80
CA GLY A 174 -0.23 -9.36 4.86
C GLY A 174 -0.86 -8.14 5.53
N LYS A 175 -0.09 -7.11 5.91
CA LYS A 175 -0.61 -5.92 6.61
C LYS A 175 -1.81 -5.28 5.94
N ARG A 176 -1.76 -5.02 4.63
CA ARG A 176 -2.87 -4.43 3.87
C ARG A 176 -4.13 -5.30 3.92
N THR A 177 -3.97 -6.60 3.67
CA THR A 177 -5.09 -7.56 3.72
C THR A 177 -5.75 -7.56 5.09
N THR A 178 -4.94 -7.57 6.15
CA THR A 178 -5.42 -7.52 7.54
C THR A 178 -6.15 -6.21 7.84
N THR A 179 -5.56 -5.06 7.46
CA THR A 179 -6.18 -3.75 7.68
C THR A 179 -7.57 -3.65 7.02
N LYS A 180 -7.68 -4.13 5.78
CA LYS A 180 -8.96 -4.15 5.05
C LYS A 180 -9.96 -5.12 5.67
N ALA A 181 -9.53 -6.32 6.01
CA ALA A 181 -10.38 -7.33 6.61
C ALA A 181 -10.95 -6.88 7.95
N LEU A 182 -10.14 -6.24 8.79
CA LEU A 182 -10.59 -5.62 10.05
C LEU A 182 -11.64 -4.53 9.81
N GLY A 183 -11.42 -3.64 8.84
CA GLY A 183 -12.39 -2.60 8.50
C GLY A 183 -13.70 -3.14 7.95
N VAL A 184 -13.65 -4.20 7.14
CA VAL A 184 -14.85 -4.90 6.65
C VAL A 184 -15.59 -5.58 7.79
N GLU A 185 -14.87 -6.26 8.68
CA GLU A 185 -15.47 -6.96 9.83
C GLU A 185 -16.10 -5.98 10.83
N ALA A 186 -15.44 -4.85 11.11
CA ALA A 186 -15.99 -3.80 11.96
C ALA A 186 -17.34 -3.29 11.41
N LYS A 187 -17.42 -3.04 10.10
CA LYS A 187 -18.68 -2.64 9.45
C LYS A 187 -19.78 -3.69 9.55
N LYS A 188 -19.45 -4.99 9.41
CA LYS A 188 -20.42 -6.08 9.60
C LYS A 188 -21.01 -6.10 11.02
N ARG A 189 -20.24 -5.68 12.02
CA ARG A 189 -20.69 -5.58 13.42
C ARG A 189 -21.36 -4.26 13.75
N GLY A 190 -21.59 -3.40 12.76
CA GLY A 190 -22.30 -2.12 12.93
C GLY A 190 -21.44 -0.97 13.43
N LEU A 191 -20.09 -1.15 13.51
CA LEU A 191 -19.18 -0.07 13.81
C LEU A 191 -18.92 0.80 12.58
N THR A 192 -18.86 2.11 12.78
CA THR A 192 -18.34 3.03 11.76
C THR A 192 -16.83 2.95 11.75
N SER A 193 -16.26 2.43 10.69
CA SER A 193 -14.80 2.27 10.58
C SER A 193 -14.22 3.06 9.42
N ALA A 194 -12.97 3.49 9.59
CA ALA A 194 -12.18 4.08 8.52
C ALA A 194 -10.85 3.34 8.34
N ILE A 195 -10.36 3.27 7.10
CA ILE A 195 -9.11 2.63 6.73
C ILE A 195 -8.17 3.67 6.13
N ILE A 196 -6.96 3.77 6.70
CA ILE A 196 -5.87 4.60 6.20
C ILE A 196 -4.78 3.68 5.66
N SER A 197 -4.52 3.75 4.35
CA SER A 197 -3.41 3.07 3.70
C SER A 197 -2.21 4.00 3.53
N THR A 198 -1.02 3.48 3.77
CA THR A 198 0.25 4.22 3.67
C THR A 198 1.07 3.85 2.44
N ASP A 199 0.48 3.11 1.53
CA ASP A 199 1.07 2.62 0.28
C ASP A 199 0.33 3.23 -0.93
N GLU A 200 1.03 3.41 -2.04
CA GLU A 200 0.46 3.94 -3.29
C GLU A 200 -0.66 3.06 -3.87
N MET A 201 -0.55 1.73 -3.70
CA MET A 201 -1.57 0.78 -4.13
C MET A 201 -2.76 0.68 -3.18
N GLY A 202 -2.80 1.49 -2.11
CA GLY A 202 -3.94 1.65 -1.21
C GLY A 202 -5.13 2.42 -1.80
N ILE A 203 -5.16 2.62 -3.13
CA ILE A 203 -6.32 3.18 -3.86
C ILE A 203 -7.49 2.20 -3.96
N GLU A 204 -7.23 0.92 -3.70
CA GLU A 204 -8.20 -0.16 -3.77
C GLU A 204 -9.21 -0.09 -2.62
N GLU A 205 -10.50 -0.27 -2.92
CA GLU A 205 -11.56 -0.34 -1.90
C GLU A 205 -11.37 -1.56 -0.96
N PRO A 206 -11.76 -1.49 0.31
CA PRO A 206 -12.34 -0.34 1.00
C PRO A 206 -11.25 0.50 1.69
N THR A 207 -10.74 1.53 1.04
CA THR A 207 -9.80 2.47 1.65
C THR A 207 -10.41 3.87 1.69
N ASP A 208 -10.41 4.48 2.85
CA ASP A 208 -11.03 5.80 3.06
C ASP A 208 -10.07 6.94 2.82
N PHE A 209 -8.80 6.70 3.15
CA PHE A 209 -7.71 7.63 2.86
C PHE A 209 -6.43 6.86 2.53
N ASN A 210 -5.76 7.25 1.47
CA ASN A 210 -4.45 6.69 1.15
C ASN A 210 -3.43 7.77 0.85
N PHE A 211 -2.20 7.53 1.23
CA PHE A 211 -1.05 8.30 0.80
C PHE A 211 0.22 7.44 0.87
N ARG A 212 1.22 7.83 0.09
CA ARG A 212 2.49 7.14 0.12
C ARG A 212 3.41 7.74 1.18
N ALA A 213 3.47 7.13 2.35
CA ALA A 213 4.31 7.59 3.44
C ALA A 213 5.80 7.64 3.05
N GLY A 214 6.28 6.71 2.22
CA GLY A 214 7.65 6.70 1.71
C GLY A 214 8.03 7.83 0.74
N SER A 215 7.09 8.71 0.37
CA SER A 215 7.37 9.93 -0.40
C SER A 215 7.67 11.14 0.48
N LEU A 216 7.60 10.96 1.80
CA LEU A 216 7.89 11.98 2.80
C LEU A 216 9.22 11.67 3.50
N SER A 217 9.83 12.68 4.09
CA SER A 217 10.91 12.44 5.04
C SER A 217 10.37 11.68 6.27
N ALA A 218 11.19 10.87 6.91
CA ALA A 218 10.80 10.16 8.12
C ALA A 218 10.32 11.12 9.24
N MET A 219 10.78 12.36 9.23
CA MET A 219 10.39 13.39 10.19
C MET A 219 9.00 13.97 9.91
N ASP A 220 8.55 13.96 8.66
CA ASP A 220 7.22 14.48 8.27
C ASP A 220 6.12 13.42 8.38
N VAL A 221 6.48 12.14 8.34
CA VAL A 221 5.52 11.03 8.34
C VAL A 221 4.61 11.04 9.57
N PRO A 222 5.08 11.25 10.82
CA PRO A 222 4.18 11.28 11.97
C PRO A 222 3.09 12.34 11.86
N SER A 223 3.44 13.54 11.43
CA SER A 223 2.47 14.62 11.20
C SER A 223 1.50 14.32 10.07
N ALA A 224 1.98 13.63 9.02
CA ALA A 224 1.15 13.21 7.90
C ALA A 224 0.12 12.16 8.31
N ILE A 225 0.51 11.17 9.12
CA ILE A 225 -0.40 10.16 9.68
C ILE A 225 -1.47 10.83 10.55
N LEU A 226 -1.06 11.68 11.47
CA LEU A 226 -1.99 12.39 12.35
C LEU A 226 -2.98 13.27 11.56
N SER A 227 -2.51 13.86 10.46
CA SER A 227 -3.35 14.63 9.54
C SER A 227 -4.37 13.76 8.80
N ALA A 228 -3.96 12.55 8.38
CA ALA A 228 -4.85 11.59 7.75
C ALA A 228 -5.93 11.11 8.74
N ILE A 229 -5.56 10.83 10.00
CA ILE A 229 -6.50 10.50 11.08
C ILE A 229 -7.52 11.63 11.25
N LYS A 230 -7.04 12.87 11.42
CA LYS A 230 -7.91 14.04 11.54
C LYS A 230 -8.87 14.19 10.36
N TYR A 231 -8.37 14.01 9.14
CA TYR A 231 -9.19 14.10 7.93
C TYR A 231 -10.32 13.06 7.91
N VAL A 232 -10.04 11.80 8.23
CA VAL A 232 -11.07 10.76 8.23
C VAL A 232 -12.07 10.97 9.38
N GLU A 233 -11.65 11.47 10.53
CA GLU A 233 -12.57 11.83 11.61
C GLU A 233 -13.51 12.97 11.21
N GLU A 234 -12.99 14.02 10.60
CA GLU A 234 -13.80 15.16 10.14
C GLU A 234 -14.79 14.79 9.02
N THR A 235 -14.44 13.80 8.18
CA THR A 235 -15.26 13.43 7.02
C THR A 235 -16.19 12.25 7.27
N LYS A 236 -15.87 11.36 8.22
CA LYS A 236 -16.61 10.10 8.44
C LYS A 236 -17.07 9.90 9.88
N ASN A 237 -16.45 10.60 10.84
CA ASN A 237 -16.70 10.43 12.28
C ASN A 237 -16.74 8.94 12.68
N PRO A 238 -15.64 8.18 12.45
CA PRO A 238 -15.60 6.75 12.73
C PRO A 238 -15.49 6.46 14.23
N ASP A 239 -15.96 5.27 14.64
CA ASP A 239 -15.71 4.71 15.98
C ASP A 239 -14.28 4.21 16.10
N ILE A 240 -13.76 3.63 14.99
CA ILE A 240 -12.45 2.99 14.92
C ILE A 240 -11.74 3.27 13.59
N ILE A 241 -10.42 3.51 13.66
CA ILE A 241 -9.57 3.77 12.50
C ILE A 241 -8.50 2.69 12.43
N PHE A 242 -8.41 1.99 11.29
CA PHE A 242 -7.37 1.01 11.01
C PHE A 242 -6.30 1.62 10.12
N ILE A 243 -5.02 1.55 10.55
CA ILE A 243 -3.89 2.15 9.83
C ILE A 243 -2.95 1.05 9.34
N GLU A 244 -2.71 1.02 8.03
CA GLU A 244 -1.74 0.11 7.42
C GLU A 244 -0.31 0.57 7.73
N GLY A 245 0.49 -0.31 8.37
CA GLY A 245 1.92 -0.13 8.54
C GLY A 245 2.73 -0.50 7.30
N GLN A 246 3.98 -0.07 7.28
CA GLN A 246 4.96 -0.45 6.24
C GLN A 246 6.02 -1.38 6.83
N SER A 247 6.66 -2.20 5.99
CA SER A 247 7.79 -3.06 6.37
C SER A 247 7.69 -3.64 7.80
N SER A 248 8.76 -3.49 8.59
CA SER A 248 8.91 -3.95 9.98
C SER A 248 9.85 -2.99 10.73
N LEU A 249 9.84 -3.03 12.06
CA LEU A 249 10.80 -2.30 12.90
C LEU A 249 12.11 -3.06 13.06
N THR A 250 12.09 -4.38 12.90
CA THR A 250 13.20 -5.28 13.28
C THR A 250 13.88 -5.97 12.11
N GLU A 251 13.27 -6.04 10.92
CA GLU A 251 13.83 -6.72 9.75
C GLU A 251 15.25 -6.23 9.45
N LYS A 252 16.19 -7.17 9.28
CA LYS A 252 17.59 -6.86 8.96
C LYS A 252 17.73 -6.36 7.53
N GLY A 253 18.72 -5.52 7.28
CA GLY A 253 19.04 -5.01 5.95
C GLY A 253 18.83 -3.50 5.84
N ASN A 254 18.05 -3.04 4.87
CA ASN A 254 17.86 -1.62 4.61
C ASN A 254 17.25 -0.88 5.82
N PRO A 255 17.91 0.13 6.39
CA PRO A 255 17.41 0.88 7.55
C PRO A 255 16.22 1.79 7.22
N ASN A 256 16.08 2.24 5.95
CA ASN A 256 15.04 3.19 5.57
C ASN A 256 13.61 2.65 5.79
N PRO A 257 13.27 1.40 5.39
CA PRO A 257 11.95 0.84 5.68
C PRO A 257 11.65 0.74 7.18
N ARG A 258 12.66 0.47 8.02
CA ARG A 258 12.48 0.42 9.48
C ARG A 258 12.19 1.81 10.06
N GLY A 259 12.94 2.83 9.63
CA GLY A 259 12.71 4.22 10.01
C GLY A 259 11.31 4.69 9.60
N LEU A 260 10.87 4.34 8.40
CA LEU A 260 9.51 4.63 7.94
C LEU A 260 8.45 3.94 8.81
N SER A 261 8.62 2.65 9.13
CA SER A 261 7.70 1.89 9.98
C SER A 261 7.56 2.51 11.37
N ALA A 262 8.69 2.89 11.99
CA ALA A 262 8.70 3.57 13.28
C ALA A 262 7.98 4.93 13.20
N SER A 263 8.23 5.72 12.15
CA SER A 263 7.59 7.03 11.96
C SER A 263 6.07 6.93 11.78
N ILE A 264 5.59 5.88 11.10
CA ILE A 264 4.15 5.64 10.94
C ILE A 264 3.54 5.24 12.29
N LEU A 265 4.17 4.33 13.03
CA LEU A 265 3.71 3.90 14.35
C LEU A 265 3.59 5.08 15.32
N ILE A 266 4.64 5.92 15.42
CA ILE A 266 4.66 7.13 16.25
C ILE A 266 3.53 8.10 15.84
N GLY A 267 3.34 8.30 14.53
CA GLY A 267 2.29 9.20 14.04
C GLY A 267 0.88 8.66 14.26
N ALA A 268 0.72 7.35 14.26
CA ALA A 268 -0.55 6.69 14.56
C ALA A 268 -0.90 6.76 16.04
N ALA A 269 0.11 6.71 16.92
CA ALA A 269 -0.06 6.64 18.39
C ALA A 269 -1.23 5.70 18.78
N PRO A 270 -1.18 4.41 18.36
CA PRO A 270 -2.37 3.56 18.36
C PRO A 270 -2.76 3.10 19.76
N ASP A 271 -4.07 2.96 19.97
CA ASP A 271 -4.62 2.35 21.19
C ASP A 271 -4.32 0.84 21.25
N ALA A 272 -4.31 0.16 20.08
CA ALA A 272 -3.98 -1.27 19.97
C ALA A 272 -3.24 -1.59 18.67
N VAL A 273 -2.53 -2.72 18.65
CA VAL A 273 -1.77 -3.17 17.47
C VAL A 273 -2.06 -4.63 17.14
N ILE A 274 -2.17 -4.92 15.83
CA ILE A 274 -2.13 -6.27 15.26
C ILE A 274 -0.81 -6.43 14.52
N VAL A 275 -0.10 -7.55 14.74
CA VAL A 275 1.14 -7.88 14.02
C VAL A 275 0.87 -8.90 12.93
N ALA A 276 1.08 -8.52 11.67
CA ALA A 276 1.01 -9.43 10.54
C ALA A 276 2.33 -10.19 10.37
N HIS A 277 2.23 -11.49 10.11
CA HIS A 277 3.37 -12.38 9.90
C HIS A 277 3.12 -13.35 8.76
N ARG A 278 4.12 -13.56 7.92
CA ARG A 278 4.14 -14.59 6.90
C ARG A 278 5.27 -15.58 7.21
N PRO A 279 4.95 -16.79 7.68
CA PRO A 279 5.96 -17.84 7.87
C PRO A 279 6.60 -18.17 6.52
N ASN A 280 7.89 -18.53 6.55
CA ASN A 280 8.65 -18.94 5.36
C ASN A 280 8.53 -17.97 4.16
N HIS A 281 8.64 -16.68 4.44
CA HIS A 281 8.64 -15.68 3.37
C HIS A 281 9.78 -15.98 2.37
N PRO A 282 9.50 -16.09 1.04
CA PRO A 282 10.47 -16.63 0.07
C PRO A 282 11.72 -15.76 -0.12
N TYR A 283 11.66 -14.46 0.19
CA TYR A 283 12.80 -13.53 -0.01
C TYR A 283 12.99 -12.55 1.14
N ARG A 284 12.35 -12.79 2.28
CA ARG A 284 12.52 -11.96 3.48
C ARG A 284 13.03 -12.81 4.62
N ASN A 285 13.77 -12.18 5.50
CA ASN A 285 14.30 -12.83 6.69
C ASN A 285 13.92 -12.02 7.94
N PRO A 286 12.64 -12.07 8.35
CA PRO A 286 12.18 -11.39 9.55
C PRO A 286 12.87 -11.94 10.80
N ARG A 287 13.04 -11.11 11.82
CA ARG A 287 13.54 -11.56 13.13
C ARG A 287 12.52 -12.39 13.91
N GLY A 288 11.26 -12.31 13.52
CA GLY A 288 10.17 -13.02 14.14
C GLY A 288 9.21 -12.13 14.94
N ILE A 289 8.11 -12.74 15.34
CA ILE A 289 7.01 -12.07 16.04
C ILE A 289 7.47 -11.47 17.39
N PRO A 290 8.21 -12.18 18.26
CA PRO A 290 8.58 -11.63 19.58
C PRO A 290 9.46 -10.39 19.50
N ASP A 291 10.39 -10.33 18.54
CA ASP A 291 11.26 -9.18 18.38
C ASP A 291 10.46 -7.98 17.86
N GLU A 292 9.49 -8.20 16.97
CA GLU A 292 8.65 -7.13 16.44
C GLU A 292 7.71 -6.58 17.51
N ILE A 293 7.07 -7.45 18.32
CA ILE A 293 6.23 -7.03 19.45
C ILE A 293 7.02 -6.16 20.42
N LYS A 294 8.20 -6.64 20.87
CA LYS A 294 9.07 -5.87 21.77
C LYS A 294 9.46 -4.51 21.20
N ALA A 295 9.76 -4.45 19.90
CA ALA A 295 10.13 -3.21 19.25
C ALA A 295 8.95 -2.22 19.18
N ILE A 296 7.76 -2.70 18.83
CA ILE A 296 6.54 -1.89 18.78
C ILE A 296 6.24 -1.30 20.15
N GLU A 297 6.14 -2.14 21.18
CA GLU A 297 5.79 -1.73 22.54
C GLU A 297 6.89 -0.89 23.22
N ALA A 298 8.13 -0.94 22.72
CA ALA A 298 9.23 -0.09 23.20
C ALA A 298 9.25 1.29 22.53
N VAL A 299 8.76 1.38 21.29
CA VAL A 299 8.72 2.65 20.53
C VAL A 299 7.50 3.49 20.87
N GLU A 300 6.36 2.85 21.11
CA GLU A 300 5.09 3.51 21.40
C GLU A 300 4.39 2.86 22.60
N PRO A 301 3.80 3.64 23.52
CA PRO A 301 3.04 3.10 24.66
C PRO A 301 1.70 2.52 24.18
N THR A 302 1.76 1.33 23.59
CA THR A 302 0.63 0.59 23.03
C THR A 302 0.79 -0.90 23.31
N LYS A 303 -0.21 -1.70 22.97
CA LYS A 303 -0.19 -3.15 23.16
C LYS A 303 -0.45 -3.90 21.86
N VAL A 304 0.33 -4.93 21.59
CA VAL A 304 0.01 -5.93 20.56
C VAL A 304 -1.03 -6.89 21.14
N VAL A 305 -2.21 -6.92 20.55
CA VAL A 305 -3.37 -7.68 21.05
C VAL A 305 -3.71 -8.90 20.19
N GLY A 306 -3.04 -9.07 19.06
CA GLY A 306 -3.28 -10.23 18.19
C GLY A 306 -2.28 -10.35 17.05
N ILE A 307 -2.29 -11.52 16.43
CA ILE A 307 -1.40 -11.89 15.33
C ILE A 307 -2.24 -12.26 14.11
N SER A 308 -1.99 -11.58 12.99
CA SER A 308 -2.51 -11.98 11.69
C SER A 308 -1.46 -12.81 10.98
N ILE A 309 -1.71 -14.09 10.77
CA ILE A 309 -0.82 -14.93 9.96
C ILE A 309 -1.28 -14.97 8.51
N ASN A 310 -0.31 -15.09 7.61
CA ASN A 310 -0.55 -15.26 6.18
C ASN A 310 0.02 -16.60 5.74
N LEU A 311 -0.86 -17.59 5.65
CA LEU A 311 -0.51 -18.96 5.24
C LEU A 311 -0.67 -19.17 3.72
N LYS A 312 -0.87 -18.11 2.94
CA LYS A 312 -0.97 -18.20 1.49
C LYS A 312 0.26 -18.90 0.90
N ASN A 313 0.03 -20.01 0.19
CA ASN A 313 1.09 -20.84 -0.41
C ASN A 313 2.08 -21.41 0.62
N SER A 314 1.64 -21.63 1.85
CA SER A 314 2.44 -22.36 2.83
C SER A 314 2.31 -23.86 2.59
N GLU A 315 3.44 -24.54 2.35
CA GLU A 315 3.50 -26.00 2.28
C GLU A 315 3.63 -26.64 3.67
N LEU A 316 3.49 -25.86 4.73
CA LEU A 316 3.70 -26.30 6.10
C LEU A 316 2.37 -26.79 6.69
N GLU A 317 2.12 -28.08 6.59
CA GLU A 317 0.93 -28.75 7.13
C GLU A 317 0.78 -28.60 8.66
N ASP A 318 1.88 -28.34 9.37
CA ASP A 318 1.93 -28.26 10.84
C ASP A 318 1.80 -26.84 11.41
N LEU A 319 1.73 -25.80 10.57
CA LEU A 319 1.59 -24.41 11.02
C LEU A 319 0.18 -23.91 10.79
N ASP A 320 -0.60 -23.90 11.83
CA ASP A 320 -1.96 -23.35 11.85
C ASP A 320 -2.11 -22.20 12.87
N GLU A 321 -3.31 -21.62 12.94
CA GLU A 321 -3.64 -20.58 13.90
C GLU A 321 -3.39 -21.01 15.35
N CYS A 322 -3.72 -22.27 15.69
CA CYS A 322 -3.59 -22.80 17.03
C CYS A 322 -2.13 -22.89 17.46
N TYR A 323 -1.23 -23.26 16.55
CA TYR A 323 0.21 -23.30 16.81
C TYR A 323 0.74 -21.93 17.23
N PHE A 324 0.39 -20.88 16.46
CA PHE A 324 0.83 -19.51 16.74
C PHE A 324 0.19 -18.95 18.01
N GLU A 325 -1.10 -19.20 18.19
CA GLU A 325 -1.85 -18.78 19.37
C GLU A 325 -1.24 -19.36 20.66
N HIS A 326 -0.98 -20.67 20.66
CA HIS A 326 -0.35 -21.35 21.78
C HIS A 326 1.10 -20.88 22.02
N THR A 327 1.85 -20.65 20.92
CA THR A 327 3.27 -20.28 21.02
C THR A 327 3.46 -18.87 21.58
N TYR A 328 2.56 -17.94 21.25
CA TYR A 328 2.73 -16.53 21.59
C TYR A 328 1.74 -16.03 22.64
N ASP A 329 0.78 -16.85 23.05
CA ASP A 329 -0.29 -16.50 24.00
C ASP A 329 -1.06 -15.24 23.54
N LEU A 330 -1.37 -15.18 22.26
CA LEU A 330 -2.09 -14.08 21.61
C LEU A 330 -3.11 -14.62 20.62
N PRO A 331 -4.34 -14.06 20.58
CA PRO A 331 -5.32 -14.36 19.56
C PRO A 331 -4.71 -14.30 18.15
N THR A 332 -4.83 -15.40 17.42
CA THR A 332 -4.21 -15.54 16.10
C THR A 332 -5.24 -15.96 15.07
N GLN A 333 -5.16 -15.36 13.87
CA GLN A 333 -6.05 -15.68 12.76
C GLN A 333 -5.35 -15.59 11.41
N ASP A 334 -5.60 -16.56 10.52
CA ASP A 334 -5.27 -16.48 9.11
C ASP A 334 -6.32 -15.63 8.38
N VAL A 335 -6.05 -14.34 8.33
CA VAL A 335 -6.99 -13.36 7.78
C VAL A 335 -7.28 -13.60 6.30
N TYR A 336 -6.33 -14.18 5.57
CA TYR A 336 -6.50 -14.45 4.15
C TYR A 336 -7.58 -15.51 3.88
N ASN A 337 -7.60 -16.57 4.70
CA ASN A 337 -8.54 -17.69 4.54
C ASN A 337 -9.80 -17.55 5.43
N ASN A 338 -9.67 -16.98 6.63
CA ASN A 338 -10.70 -17.05 7.68
C ASN A 338 -11.28 -15.69 8.08
N GLY A 339 -10.91 -14.59 7.38
CA GLY A 339 -11.36 -13.24 7.75
C GLY A 339 -10.68 -12.71 9.01
N ALA A 340 -11.29 -11.72 9.68
CA ALA A 340 -10.67 -10.98 10.78
C ALA A 340 -11.51 -10.95 12.08
N SER A 341 -12.48 -11.85 12.24
CA SER A 341 -13.43 -11.80 13.35
C SER A 341 -12.77 -11.96 14.71
N LYS A 342 -11.89 -12.96 14.90
CA LYS A 342 -11.17 -13.21 16.15
C LYS A 342 -10.24 -12.05 16.50
N LEU A 343 -9.57 -11.46 15.52
CA LEU A 343 -8.69 -10.31 15.76
C LEU A 343 -9.48 -9.06 16.14
N LEU A 344 -10.66 -8.86 15.54
CA LEU A 344 -11.51 -7.75 15.93
C LEU A 344 -12.08 -7.95 17.34
N ASP A 345 -12.44 -9.20 17.73
CA ASP A 345 -12.83 -9.50 19.12
C ASP A 345 -11.70 -9.12 20.08
N ALA A 346 -10.48 -9.56 19.83
CA ALA A 346 -9.32 -9.24 20.67
C ALA A 346 -9.07 -7.73 20.78
N ILE A 347 -9.27 -6.97 19.71
CA ILE A 347 -9.17 -5.51 19.72
C ILE A 347 -10.26 -4.91 20.61
N LEU A 348 -11.52 -5.31 20.41
CA LEU A 348 -12.66 -4.72 21.13
C LEU A 348 -12.65 -5.09 22.61
N ASP A 349 -12.28 -6.31 22.95
CA ASP A 349 -12.11 -6.75 24.33
C ASP A 349 -11.05 -5.90 25.03
N TYR A 350 -9.87 -5.72 24.42
CA TYR A 350 -8.81 -4.89 24.99
C TYR A 350 -9.21 -3.42 25.14
N LEU A 351 -9.90 -2.84 24.15
CA LEU A 351 -10.33 -1.44 24.16
C LEU A 351 -11.55 -1.18 25.03
N GLY A 352 -12.31 -2.23 25.38
CA GLY A 352 -13.48 -2.15 26.28
C GLY A 352 -13.14 -2.28 27.74
N ASP A 353 -11.95 -2.81 28.09
CA ASP A 353 -11.44 -2.95 29.43
C ASP A 353 -10.78 -1.67 29.98
N ASP A 354 -10.56 -0.63 29.14
CA ASP A 354 -10.05 0.70 29.48
C ASP A 354 -11.23 1.70 29.68
#